data_957d6a3a9107b887066d60c5a04494e3
#
_entry.id   957d6a3a9107b887066d60c5a04494e3
#
_cell.length_a   1.000
_cell.length_b   1.000
_cell.length_c   1.000
_cell.angle_alpha   90.00
_cell.angle_beta   90.00
_cell.angle_gamma   90.00
#
_symmetry.space_group_name_H-M   'P 1'
#
loop_
_entity.id
_entity.type
_entity.pdbx_description
1 polymer ?
#
loop_
_entity_poly.entity_id
_entity_poly.type
_entity_poly.pdbx_seq_one_letter_code
_entity_poly.pdbx_strand_id
1 'polypeptide(L)'
;IKKIAITHHHEDHTGNVGYLMQTLQADAYAHPICVKILKRGYKMSPLSKMISGSVDKALLHPISEGEQIDTKNYTILPIYTPGHCDDHYCYYEKNKGWLFSGDLYVADKIKYFVSNESVYTQIESIKKLLTLDFDSLFCSHNPKVENGKIRLNNKLQFFEDFVGKVEQHYQQGKRSKEILAL
;
A
#
# COMPACT_ATOMS: atom_id res chain seq x y z
N ILE A 1 -22.68 -2.30 -2.89
CA ILE A 1 -21.48 -2.12 -2.04
C ILE A 1 -21.96 -1.51 -0.73
N LYS A 2 -21.49 -2.03 0.41
CA LYS A 2 -21.85 -1.53 1.75
C LYS A 2 -20.62 -1.17 2.58
N LYS A 3 -19.44 -1.66 2.20
CA LYS A 3 -18.18 -1.39 2.88
C LYS A 3 -17.08 -1.09 1.88
N ILE A 4 -16.21 -0.16 2.23
CA ILE A 4 -15.05 0.30 1.46
C ILE A 4 -13.84 0.16 2.37
N ALA A 5 -12.78 -0.49 1.91
CA ALA A 5 -11.50 -0.58 2.59
C ALA A 5 -10.46 0.26 1.85
N ILE A 6 -9.78 1.16 2.57
CA ILE A 6 -8.79 2.07 2.01
C ILE A 6 -7.41 1.61 2.44
N THR A 7 -6.53 1.38 1.46
CA THR A 7 -5.16 0.90 1.74
C THR A 7 -4.30 1.97 2.40
N HIS A 8 -4.35 3.21 1.92
CA HIS A 8 -3.57 4.34 2.46
C HIS A 8 -4.13 5.69 1.95
N HIS A 9 -3.56 6.80 2.44
CA HIS A 9 -4.12 8.13 2.28
C HIS A 9 -3.88 8.83 0.93
N HIS A 10 -3.06 8.30 0.02
CA HIS A 10 -2.73 8.98 -1.22
C HIS A 10 -3.99 9.29 -2.07
N GLU A 11 -3.90 10.35 -2.87
CA GLU A 11 -5.03 10.93 -3.57
C GLU A 11 -5.68 10.01 -4.60
N ASP A 12 -4.92 9.18 -5.28
CA ASP A 12 -5.38 8.20 -6.26
C ASP A 12 -6.11 7.00 -5.61
N HIS A 13 -5.97 6.82 -4.29
CA HIS A 13 -6.69 5.81 -3.50
C HIS A 13 -7.88 6.39 -2.72
N THR A 14 -7.86 7.69 -2.42
CA THR A 14 -8.85 8.31 -1.52
C THR A 14 -9.71 9.38 -2.18
N GLY A 15 -9.36 9.83 -3.38
CA GLY A 15 -10.01 10.98 -4.05
C GLY A 15 -11.54 10.86 -4.14
N ASN A 16 -12.05 9.67 -4.39
CA ASN A 16 -13.50 9.42 -4.54
C ASN A 16 -14.18 8.85 -3.29
N VAL A 17 -13.47 8.67 -2.17
CA VAL A 17 -14.05 7.97 -1.01
C VAL A 17 -15.29 8.66 -0.45
N GLY A 18 -15.26 9.98 -0.29
CA GLY A 18 -16.40 10.75 0.21
C GLY A 18 -17.63 10.64 -0.70
N TYR A 19 -17.43 10.76 -2.01
CA TYR A 19 -18.49 10.57 -3.01
C TYR A 19 -19.09 9.16 -2.97
N LEU A 20 -18.22 8.13 -2.91
CA LEU A 20 -18.66 6.73 -2.86
C LEU A 20 -19.43 6.41 -1.58
N MET A 21 -18.99 6.92 -0.42
CA MET A 21 -19.70 6.74 0.86
C MET A 21 -21.11 7.31 0.79
N GLN A 22 -21.27 8.52 0.24
CA GLN A 22 -22.58 9.16 0.11
C GLN A 22 -23.48 8.44 -0.91
N THR A 23 -22.96 8.19 -2.11
CA THR A 23 -23.73 7.63 -3.22
C THR A 23 -24.17 6.19 -2.94
N LEU A 24 -23.32 5.38 -2.33
CA LEU A 24 -23.56 3.96 -2.04
C LEU A 24 -24.13 3.72 -0.65
N GLN A 25 -24.21 4.75 0.20
CA GLN A 25 -24.51 4.62 1.63
C GLN A 25 -23.65 3.51 2.26
N ALA A 26 -22.32 3.63 2.08
CA ALA A 26 -21.33 2.66 2.47
C ALA A 26 -20.41 3.22 3.56
N ASP A 27 -20.04 2.37 4.51
CA ASP A 27 -19.02 2.67 5.51
C ASP A 27 -17.62 2.48 4.90
N ALA A 28 -16.69 3.39 5.19
CA ALA A 28 -15.30 3.27 4.77
C ALA A 28 -14.39 3.07 5.98
N TYR A 29 -13.42 2.17 5.83
CA TYR A 29 -12.48 1.75 6.87
C TYR A 29 -11.04 2.00 6.41
N ALA A 30 -10.20 2.51 7.30
CA ALA A 30 -8.80 2.80 7.03
C ALA A 30 -7.94 2.77 8.29
N HIS A 31 -6.62 2.77 8.09
CA HIS A 31 -5.67 2.98 9.20
C HIS A 31 -5.98 4.29 9.96
N PRO A 32 -5.83 4.33 11.31
CA PRO A 32 -6.13 5.53 12.11
C PRO A 32 -5.43 6.82 11.65
N ILE A 33 -4.23 6.72 11.08
CA ILE A 33 -3.51 7.87 10.49
C ILE A 33 -4.26 8.38 9.25
N CYS A 34 -4.66 7.51 8.33
CA CYS A 34 -5.46 7.85 7.15
C CYS A 34 -6.77 8.55 7.55
N VAL A 35 -7.48 8.01 8.54
CA VAL A 35 -8.70 8.62 9.08
C VAL A 35 -8.46 10.06 9.55
N LYS A 36 -7.37 10.30 10.30
CA LYS A 36 -7.01 11.65 10.77
C LYS A 36 -6.70 12.61 9.61
N ILE A 37 -6.01 12.13 8.57
CA ILE A 37 -5.66 12.91 7.38
C ILE A 37 -6.94 13.33 6.64
N LEU A 38 -7.81 12.39 6.30
CA LEU A 38 -9.04 12.66 5.54
C LEU A 38 -10.05 13.50 6.33
N LYS A 39 -10.15 13.33 7.65
CA LYS A 39 -10.98 14.16 8.50
C LYS A 39 -10.56 15.66 8.47
N ARG A 40 -9.26 15.93 8.43
CA ARG A 40 -8.71 17.29 8.36
C ARG A 40 -8.78 17.89 6.96
N GLY A 41 -8.86 17.07 5.96
CA GLY A 41 -8.69 17.38 4.55
C GLY A 41 -7.24 17.23 4.10
N TYR A 42 -7.06 16.51 3.00
CA TYR A 42 -5.76 16.24 2.42
C TYR A 42 -5.26 17.49 1.66
N LYS A 43 -4.09 18.01 2.07
CA LYS A 43 -3.49 19.18 1.42
C LYS A 43 -2.68 18.73 0.21
N MET A 44 -3.19 19.02 -0.97
CA MET A 44 -2.53 18.74 -2.25
C MET A 44 -1.89 20.00 -2.82
N SER A 45 -0.79 19.82 -3.57
CA SER A 45 -0.21 20.89 -4.38
C SER A 45 -1.18 21.29 -5.50
N PRO A 46 -1.09 22.53 -6.06
CA PRO A 46 -1.91 22.92 -7.21
C PRO A 46 -1.73 21.97 -8.41
N LEU A 47 -0.51 21.48 -8.64
CA LEU A 47 -0.20 20.53 -9.72
C LEU A 47 -0.86 19.18 -9.49
N SER A 48 -0.78 18.63 -8.27
CA SER A 48 -1.46 17.37 -7.91
C SER A 48 -2.97 17.49 -8.09
N LYS A 49 -3.57 18.61 -7.68
CA LYS A 49 -5.00 18.86 -7.89
C LYS A 49 -5.41 18.89 -9.36
N MET A 50 -4.55 19.42 -10.22
CA MET A 50 -4.81 19.48 -11.66
C MET A 50 -4.77 18.08 -12.29
N ILE A 51 -3.92 17.18 -11.79
CA ILE A 51 -3.73 15.83 -12.33
C ILE A 51 -4.75 14.83 -11.74
N SER A 52 -4.92 14.85 -10.41
CA SER A 52 -5.65 13.82 -9.65
C SER A 52 -7.01 14.30 -9.12
N GLY A 53 -7.36 15.58 -9.34
CA GLY A 53 -8.54 16.18 -8.71
C GLY A 53 -8.29 16.56 -7.25
N SER A 54 -9.36 16.86 -6.50
CA SER A 54 -9.29 17.15 -5.07
C SER A 54 -9.71 15.94 -4.25
N VAL A 55 -9.11 15.80 -3.08
CA VAL A 55 -9.56 14.81 -2.07
C VAL A 55 -10.45 15.54 -1.08
N ASP A 56 -11.73 15.20 -1.05
CA ASP A 56 -12.69 15.77 -0.13
C ASP A 56 -12.51 15.21 1.28
N LYS A 57 -12.95 15.99 2.29
CA LYS A 57 -13.01 15.50 3.66
C LYS A 57 -13.99 14.34 3.76
N ALA A 58 -13.56 13.28 4.43
CA ALA A 58 -14.40 12.12 4.69
C ALA A 58 -14.23 11.63 6.13
N LEU A 59 -15.31 11.12 6.71
CA LEU A 59 -15.33 10.55 8.05
C LEU A 59 -15.30 9.03 7.96
N LEU A 60 -14.12 8.46 7.92
CA LEU A 60 -13.91 7.03 7.87
C LEU A 60 -13.89 6.42 9.27
N HIS A 61 -14.18 5.13 9.37
CA HIS A 61 -14.00 4.35 10.57
C HIS A 61 -12.54 3.89 10.68
N PRO A 62 -11.86 4.14 11.81
CA PRO A 62 -10.55 3.55 12.05
C PRO A 62 -10.69 2.03 12.20
N ILE A 63 -9.76 1.30 11.65
CA ILE A 63 -9.61 -0.14 11.87
C ILE A 63 -8.16 -0.45 12.21
N SER A 64 -7.94 -1.33 13.17
CA SER A 64 -6.61 -1.76 13.60
C SER A 64 -6.28 -3.16 13.06
N GLU A 65 -5.00 -3.47 12.95
CA GLU A 65 -4.59 -4.85 12.68
C GLU A 65 -5.10 -5.78 13.78
N GLY A 66 -5.64 -6.94 13.39
CA GLY A 66 -6.33 -7.87 14.29
C GLY A 66 -7.86 -7.70 14.33
N GLU A 67 -8.38 -6.56 13.89
CA GLU A 67 -9.82 -6.39 13.65
C GLU A 67 -10.17 -6.90 12.25
N GLN A 68 -11.45 -6.97 11.91
CA GLN A 68 -11.88 -7.49 10.61
C GLN A 68 -13.04 -6.69 10.03
N ILE A 69 -13.14 -6.68 8.72
CA ILE A 69 -14.27 -6.10 7.97
C ILE A 69 -15.12 -7.25 7.46
N ASP A 70 -16.21 -7.56 8.19
CA ASP A 70 -17.14 -8.60 7.79
C ASP A 70 -18.16 -8.09 6.78
N THR A 71 -18.42 -8.91 5.77
CA THR A 71 -19.50 -8.76 4.81
C THR A 71 -20.37 -10.04 4.82
N LYS A 72 -21.44 -10.06 4.04
CA LYS A 72 -22.27 -11.27 3.92
C LYS A 72 -21.46 -12.50 3.46
N ASN A 73 -20.44 -12.31 2.62
CA ASN A 73 -19.75 -13.41 1.93
C ASN A 73 -18.24 -13.48 2.22
N TYR A 74 -17.65 -12.43 2.79
CA TYR A 74 -16.21 -12.29 2.94
C TYR A 74 -15.84 -11.69 4.29
N THR A 75 -14.71 -12.11 4.82
CA THR A 75 -14.04 -11.52 5.98
C THR A 75 -12.70 -10.99 5.54
N ILE A 76 -12.53 -9.67 5.58
CA ILE A 76 -11.33 -8.99 5.13
C ILE A 76 -10.50 -8.56 6.34
N LEU A 77 -9.24 -8.96 6.37
CA LEU A 77 -8.30 -8.67 7.45
C LEU A 77 -7.33 -7.56 7.02
N PRO A 78 -7.26 -6.43 7.72
CA PRO A 78 -6.19 -5.46 7.50
C PRO A 78 -4.87 -6.01 8.04
N ILE A 79 -3.84 -5.94 7.23
CA ILE A 79 -2.47 -6.28 7.58
C ILE A 79 -1.63 -5.01 7.50
N TYR A 80 -1.06 -4.57 8.61
CA TYR A 80 -0.23 -3.37 8.64
C TYR A 80 1.08 -3.62 7.90
N THR A 81 1.31 -2.84 6.86
CA THR A 81 2.42 -3.00 5.91
C THR A 81 3.04 -1.66 5.56
N PRO A 82 3.67 -0.98 6.54
CA PRO A 82 4.31 0.31 6.31
C PRO A 82 5.51 0.20 5.35
N GLY A 83 5.96 1.35 4.86
CA GLY A 83 7.16 1.46 4.04
C GLY A 83 6.94 2.22 2.74
N HIS A 84 5.80 2.04 2.06
CA HIS A 84 5.32 2.96 1.04
C HIS A 84 4.84 4.27 1.69
N CYS A 85 4.06 4.14 2.75
CA CYS A 85 3.72 5.21 3.69
C CYS A 85 3.38 4.63 5.07
N ASP A 86 3.27 5.49 6.10
CA ASP A 86 3.09 5.06 7.50
C ASP A 86 1.70 4.52 7.81
N ASP A 87 0.73 4.76 6.95
CA ASP A 87 -0.67 4.33 7.14
C ASP A 87 -1.08 3.21 6.18
N HIS A 88 -0.11 2.56 5.55
CA HIS A 88 -0.41 1.55 4.54
C HIS A 88 -0.91 0.25 5.15
N TYR A 89 -2.04 -0.22 4.63
CA TYR A 89 -2.58 -1.57 4.84
C TYR A 89 -2.63 -2.36 3.54
N CYS A 90 -2.24 -3.63 3.60
CA CYS A 90 -2.78 -4.64 2.71
C CYS A 90 -4.04 -5.25 3.33
N TYR A 91 -4.92 -5.79 2.50
CA TYR A 91 -6.12 -6.48 2.95
C TYR A 91 -6.11 -7.92 2.47
N TYR A 92 -6.41 -8.85 3.38
CA TYR A 92 -6.35 -10.28 3.12
C TYR A 92 -7.70 -10.94 3.31
N GLU A 93 -8.15 -11.71 2.32
CA GLU A 93 -9.29 -12.62 2.42
C GLU A 93 -8.77 -14.06 2.40
N LYS A 94 -8.77 -14.70 3.58
CA LYS A 94 -8.13 -16.00 3.80
C LYS A 94 -8.78 -17.14 3.01
N ASN A 95 -10.11 -17.18 2.97
CA ASN A 95 -10.83 -18.34 2.38
C ASN A 95 -10.69 -18.41 0.87
N LYS A 96 -10.40 -17.30 0.22
CA LYS A 96 -10.18 -17.18 -1.23
C LYS A 96 -8.71 -17.08 -1.62
N GLY A 97 -7.82 -16.91 -0.66
CA GLY A 97 -6.42 -16.64 -0.93
C GLY A 97 -6.19 -15.34 -1.70
N TRP A 98 -6.98 -14.28 -1.39
CA TRP A 98 -6.88 -12.98 -2.04
C TRP A 98 -6.09 -12.00 -1.18
N LEU A 99 -5.07 -11.40 -1.77
CA LEU A 99 -4.30 -10.32 -1.16
C LEU A 99 -4.45 -9.04 -1.98
N PHE A 100 -5.02 -8.02 -1.37
CA PHE A 100 -5.11 -6.66 -1.92
C PHE A 100 -3.93 -5.87 -1.38
N SER A 101 -2.91 -5.67 -2.20
CA SER A 101 -1.61 -5.18 -1.73
C SER A 101 -1.45 -3.66 -1.79
N GLY A 102 -2.45 -2.91 -2.25
CA GLY A 102 -2.28 -1.47 -2.45
C GLY A 102 -1.02 -1.19 -3.28
N ASP A 103 -0.17 -0.30 -2.81
CA ASP A 103 1.07 0.11 -3.47
C ASP A 103 2.33 -0.57 -2.93
N LEU A 104 2.19 -1.45 -1.94
CA LEU A 104 3.32 -2.27 -1.53
C LEU A 104 3.86 -3.14 -2.69
N TYR A 105 2.98 -3.55 -3.62
CA TYR A 105 3.40 -4.19 -4.86
C TYR A 105 2.83 -3.42 -6.05
N VAL A 106 3.68 -2.88 -6.91
CA VAL A 106 3.29 -2.29 -8.21
C VAL A 106 3.94 -3.02 -9.38
N ALA A 107 5.11 -3.64 -9.16
CA ALA A 107 5.83 -4.49 -10.12
C ALA A 107 6.88 -5.34 -9.40
N ASP A 108 7.35 -6.41 -10.06
CA ASP A 108 8.47 -7.24 -9.57
C ASP A 108 9.75 -6.40 -9.41
N LYS A 109 9.97 -5.45 -10.31
CA LYS A 109 11.09 -4.50 -10.30
C LYS A 109 10.58 -3.08 -10.49
N ILE A 110 11.08 -2.14 -9.70
CA ILE A 110 10.75 -0.72 -9.83
C ILE A 110 11.91 0.04 -10.47
N LYS A 111 11.59 1.13 -11.17
CA LYS A 111 12.60 1.91 -11.91
C LYS A 111 13.21 3.03 -11.07
N TYR A 112 12.51 3.50 -10.06
CA TYR A 112 12.92 4.59 -9.18
C TYR A 112 12.32 4.42 -7.79
N PHE A 113 12.96 5.00 -6.80
CA PHE A 113 12.50 5.04 -5.41
C PHE A 113 12.02 6.45 -5.10
N VAL A 114 10.97 6.55 -4.32
CA VAL A 114 10.44 7.83 -3.85
C VAL A 114 11.06 8.15 -2.49
N SER A 115 11.48 9.40 -2.29
CA SER A 115 12.29 9.81 -1.13
C SER A 115 11.61 9.66 0.23
N ASN A 116 10.29 9.58 0.26
CA ASN A 116 9.49 9.37 1.48
C ASN A 116 9.16 7.88 1.74
N GLU A 117 9.64 6.96 0.91
CA GLU A 117 9.50 5.52 1.11
C GLU A 117 10.69 4.93 1.86
N SER A 118 10.45 3.86 2.59
CA SER A 118 11.48 3.07 3.26
C SER A 118 11.56 1.68 2.66
N VAL A 119 12.63 1.40 1.91
CA VAL A 119 12.87 0.08 1.30
C VAL A 119 13.02 -1.01 2.38
N TYR A 120 13.75 -0.73 3.45
CA TYR A 120 13.91 -1.68 4.57
C TYR A 120 12.56 -2.04 5.22
N THR A 121 11.71 -1.04 5.44
CA THR A 121 10.38 -1.27 6.02
C THR A 121 9.48 -2.03 5.04
N GLN A 122 9.58 -1.75 3.73
CA GLN A 122 8.85 -2.52 2.70
C GLN A 122 9.32 -3.98 2.66
N ILE A 123 10.61 -4.27 2.80
CA ILE A 123 11.15 -5.64 2.88
C ILE A 123 10.50 -6.40 4.03
N GLU A 124 10.45 -5.82 5.23
CA GLU A 124 9.83 -6.48 6.39
C GLU A 124 8.31 -6.67 6.19
N SER A 125 7.63 -5.69 5.62
CA SER A 125 6.22 -5.80 5.25
C SER A 125 5.96 -6.92 4.24
N ILE A 126 6.81 -7.06 3.22
CA ILE A 126 6.70 -8.13 2.22
C ILE A 126 6.97 -9.50 2.87
N LYS A 127 8.01 -9.63 3.70
CA LYS A 127 8.29 -10.87 4.42
C LYS A 127 7.11 -11.32 5.28
N LYS A 128 6.47 -10.38 5.98
CA LYS A 128 5.25 -10.63 6.77
C LYS A 128 4.13 -11.18 5.88
N LEU A 129 3.87 -10.56 4.72
CA LEU A 129 2.82 -11.04 3.80
C LEU A 129 3.11 -12.42 3.21
N LEU A 130 4.37 -12.74 2.92
CA LEU A 130 4.77 -14.04 2.36
C LEU A 130 4.52 -15.21 3.33
N THR A 131 4.28 -14.95 4.61
CA THR A 131 3.84 -15.98 5.58
C THR A 131 2.37 -16.36 5.41
N LEU A 132 1.57 -15.54 4.72
CA LEU A 132 0.16 -15.81 4.45
C LEU A 132 -0.02 -16.79 3.30
N ASP A 133 -1.16 -17.48 3.28
CA ASP A 133 -1.52 -18.40 2.20
C ASP A 133 -2.44 -17.68 1.20
N PHE A 134 -1.84 -17.12 0.14
CA PHE A 134 -2.55 -16.46 -0.96
C PHE A 134 -1.94 -16.83 -2.31
N ASP A 135 -2.76 -16.79 -3.34
CA ASP A 135 -2.35 -16.95 -4.74
C ASP A 135 -2.66 -15.72 -5.58
N SER A 136 -3.81 -15.11 -5.35
CA SER A 136 -4.23 -13.93 -6.11
C SER A 136 -3.73 -12.64 -5.45
N LEU A 137 -3.01 -11.81 -6.23
CA LEU A 137 -2.47 -10.52 -5.79
C LEU A 137 -3.15 -9.38 -6.56
N PHE A 138 -3.97 -8.61 -5.85
CA PHE A 138 -4.64 -7.43 -6.39
C PHE A 138 -3.90 -6.19 -5.92
N CYS A 139 -3.09 -5.60 -6.79
CA CYS A 139 -2.46 -4.31 -6.54
C CYS A 139 -3.18 -3.19 -7.29
N SER A 140 -2.96 -1.96 -6.89
CA SER A 140 -3.71 -0.82 -7.41
C SER A 140 -3.40 -0.53 -8.88
N HIS A 141 -2.14 -0.67 -9.30
CA HIS A 141 -1.68 -0.22 -10.61
C HIS A 141 -1.42 -1.33 -11.62
N ASN A 142 -1.19 -2.57 -11.17
CA ASN A 142 -0.85 -3.70 -12.04
C ASN A 142 -1.24 -5.04 -11.41
N PRO A 143 -2.54 -5.34 -11.28
CA PRO A 143 -3.01 -6.53 -10.59
C PRO A 143 -2.46 -7.81 -11.23
N LYS A 144 -2.05 -8.77 -10.39
CA LYS A 144 -1.56 -10.11 -10.75
C LYS A 144 -2.48 -11.14 -10.13
N VAL A 145 -3.50 -11.52 -10.87
CA VAL A 145 -4.54 -12.45 -10.38
C VAL A 145 -3.99 -13.84 -10.11
N GLU A 146 -2.90 -14.21 -10.78
CA GLU A 146 -2.27 -15.53 -10.65
C GLU A 146 -0.81 -15.40 -10.18
N ASN A 147 -0.33 -16.40 -9.47
CA ASN A 147 1.05 -16.48 -9.00
C ASN A 147 1.45 -15.29 -8.09
N GLY A 148 0.50 -14.74 -7.34
CA GLY A 148 0.71 -13.55 -6.53
C GLY A 148 1.87 -13.67 -5.55
N LYS A 149 2.01 -14.83 -4.91
CA LYS A 149 3.10 -15.11 -3.97
C LYS A 149 4.48 -15.09 -4.65
N ILE A 150 4.56 -15.64 -5.87
CA ILE A 150 5.80 -15.62 -6.68
C ILE A 150 6.15 -14.17 -7.04
N ARG A 151 5.16 -13.38 -7.46
CA ARG A 151 5.35 -11.97 -7.81
C ARG A 151 5.84 -11.13 -6.63
N LEU A 152 5.24 -11.32 -5.47
CA LEU A 152 5.65 -10.62 -4.25
C LEU A 152 7.07 -11.03 -3.82
N ASN A 153 7.42 -12.32 -3.95
CA ASN A 153 8.76 -12.80 -3.69
C ASN A 153 9.80 -12.24 -4.67
N ASN A 154 9.46 -12.09 -5.95
CA ASN A 154 10.34 -11.45 -6.94
C ASN A 154 10.64 -9.99 -6.56
N LYS A 155 9.64 -9.26 -6.05
CA LYS A 155 9.85 -7.89 -5.54
C LYS A 155 10.75 -7.89 -4.31
N LEU A 156 10.56 -8.84 -3.38
CA LEU A 156 11.44 -8.98 -2.21
C LEU A 156 12.90 -9.18 -2.66
N GLN A 157 13.14 -10.12 -3.54
CA GLN A 157 14.49 -10.40 -4.05
C GLN A 157 15.11 -9.17 -4.72
N PHE A 158 14.33 -8.45 -5.53
CA PHE A 158 14.80 -7.20 -6.15
C PHE A 158 15.22 -6.16 -5.09
N PHE A 159 14.46 -6.00 -4.02
CA PHE A 159 14.80 -5.07 -2.96
C PHE A 159 16.04 -5.51 -2.15
N GLU A 160 16.13 -6.79 -1.81
CA GLU A 160 17.28 -7.33 -1.10
C GLU A 160 18.58 -7.22 -1.94
N ASP A 161 18.50 -7.53 -3.23
CA ASP A 161 19.62 -7.35 -4.17
C ASP A 161 20.04 -5.88 -4.30
N PHE A 162 19.07 -4.96 -4.34
CA PHE A 162 19.33 -3.53 -4.41
C PHE A 162 20.03 -3.04 -3.14
N VAL A 163 19.50 -3.38 -1.97
CA VAL A 163 20.09 -3.01 -0.67
C VAL A 163 21.49 -3.59 -0.55
N GLY A 164 21.70 -4.87 -0.88
CA GLY A 164 23.03 -5.51 -0.85
C GLY A 164 24.06 -4.81 -1.74
N LYS A 165 23.67 -4.36 -2.94
CA LYS A 165 24.55 -3.57 -3.82
C LYS A 165 24.90 -2.21 -3.23
N VAL A 166 23.91 -1.51 -2.66
CA VAL A 166 24.13 -0.21 -2.00
C VAL A 166 25.11 -0.37 -0.83
N GLU A 167 24.91 -1.36 0.02
CA GLU A 167 25.78 -1.66 1.16
C GLU A 167 27.20 -2.02 0.72
N GLN A 168 27.34 -2.86 -0.31
CA GLN A 168 28.65 -3.21 -0.87
C GLN A 168 29.41 -1.98 -1.36
N HIS A 169 28.76 -1.07 -2.08
CA HIS A 169 29.39 0.14 -2.56
C HIS A 169 29.76 1.11 -1.42
N TYR A 170 28.91 1.19 -0.40
CA TYR A 170 29.19 1.96 0.80
C TYR A 170 30.42 1.43 1.56
N GLN A 171 30.53 0.11 1.72
CA GLN A 171 31.69 -0.55 2.33
C GLN A 171 32.99 -0.34 1.52
N GLN A 172 32.89 -0.16 0.21
CA GLN A 172 34.01 0.22 -0.67
C GLN A 172 34.39 1.70 -0.57
N GLY A 173 33.75 2.47 0.32
CA GLY A 173 34.05 3.88 0.55
C GLY A 173 33.43 4.84 -0.47
N LYS A 174 32.49 4.38 -1.32
CA LYS A 174 31.76 5.27 -2.24
C LYS A 174 30.81 6.17 -1.47
N ARG A 175 30.73 7.42 -1.87
CA ARG A 175 29.78 8.39 -1.29
C ARG A 175 28.39 8.23 -1.94
N SER A 176 27.35 8.70 -1.24
CA SER A 176 25.96 8.61 -1.70
C SER A 176 25.76 9.09 -3.14
N LYS A 177 26.42 10.19 -3.57
CA LYS A 177 26.34 10.70 -4.94
C LYS A 177 26.90 9.74 -5.99
N GLU A 178 27.96 9.00 -5.65
CA GLU A 178 28.60 8.03 -6.53
C GLU A 178 27.77 6.74 -6.63
N ILE A 179 27.09 6.37 -5.53
CA ILE A 179 26.16 5.21 -5.50
C ILE A 179 24.89 5.51 -6.31
N LEU A 180 24.35 6.73 -6.23
CA LEU A 180 23.16 7.14 -6.97
C LEU A 180 23.40 7.30 -8.48
N ALA A 181 24.63 7.32 -8.93
CA ALA A 181 25.02 7.43 -10.35
C ALA A 181 25.24 6.05 -11.01
N LEU A 182 25.09 4.94 -10.27
CA LEU A 182 25.22 3.55 -10.75
C LEU A 182 23.87 2.98 -11.19
#